data_88358e1e7c4822ff312b20b950aa1c51
#
_entry.id   88358e1e7c4822ff312b20b950aa1c51
#
_cell.length_a   1.000
_cell.length_b   1.000
_cell.length_c   1.000
_cell.angle_alpha   90.00
_cell.angle_beta   90.00
_cell.angle_gamma   90.00
#
_symmetry.space_group_name_H-M   'P 1'
#
loop_
_entity.id
_entity.type
_entity.pdbx_description
1 polymer ?
#
loop_
_entity_poly.entity_id
_entity_poly.type
_entity_poly.pdbx_seq_one_letter_code
_entity_poly.pdbx_strand_id
1 'polypeptide(L)'
;MHVHYPELLADLVDQLSAIPVGFDLLVTNTTASALTIDAKRLPHLRNIAVLDTPNHGRDILPMISVVNAGLLDPYHLVLKVHTKHSLWRADHAQLGGDGSQWREGFLQALLGDQQNVSDILGGFAADPDLGVVTADGNVLGPEFWGGDQSTSRDLLGRIGLDLAVDELRFPAGSMYWIRGIVLQGLRSLSLTAEDFDQEKGQVDGTTAHAVERLIGILATEAGLRIAERSAVVSDGCVERFQPGTLLDRRVRAVPFYLPQFHATTENDRWWGEGFTEWQNVTSAHPVYPAHDQPKLPSALGFYDLRLDEVRAAQLDLAEAFGVEGFMYYYYWFAGKRLLSMPIESLRASGLNKKFCIMWANENWTRKWDGRSSDLLIGQNYQEVPATEFIEDVMEFLRDERYLTVNGKKVLSVYRVNQIPDHKQVFDHWRRRVREEGIGELLLINVDVLREFDGLTEDLKDSGLDGTHWFPPHNAKWEWIDYAELGADAEFRGNLLSYGALVADAERRVEKIEAATYPAVMVNFDNTARRQWAGDVWHGSNPYTFRRWLSTTARNVANRDPEERLVFVNAWNEWAEGAVLEPSVRHGFGYLCAVRDVVYG
;
A
#
# COMPACT_ATOMS: atom_id res chain seq x y z
N MET A 1 13.43 9.03 18.40
CA MET A 1 13.56 9.79 19.67
C MET A 1 13.64 11.28 19.37
N HIS A 2 12.91 12.12 20.09
CA HIS A 2 13.01 13.59 19.96
C HIS A 2 13.65 14.19 21.21
N VAL A 3 14.66 15.07 21.03
CA VAL A 3 15.40 15.72 22.14
C VAL A 3 15.23 17.23 22.07
N HIS A 4 14.58 17.75 23.11
CA HIS A 4 14.46 19.19 23.37
C HIS A 4 15.10 19.57 24.72
N TYR A 5 15.07 18.68 25.71
CA TYR A 5 15.68 18.83 27.03
C TYR A 5 16.88 17.86 27.12
N PRO A 6 18.11 18.34 26.83
CA PRO A 6 19.28 17.48 26.75
C PRO A 6 19.69 16.85 28.08
N GLU A 7 19.32 17.47 29.22
CA GLU A 7 19.57 16.94 30.57
C GLU A 7 18.85 15.61 30.83
N LEU A 8 17.75 15.30 30.08
CA LEU A 8 16.98 14.05 30.19
C LEU A 8 17.49 12.96 29.24
N LEU A 9 18.45 13.29 28.36
CA LEU A 9 18.90 12.37 27.32
C LEU A 9 19.57 11.13 27.88
N ALA A 10 20.41 11.29 28.92
CA ALA A 10 21.18 10.18 29.49
C ALA A 10 20.24 9.10 30.08
N ASP A 11 19.21 9.53 30.83
CA ASP A 11 18.21 8.62 31.41
C ASP A 11 17.43 7.90 30.32
N LEU A 12 17.04 8.62 29.26
CA LEU A 12 16.27 8.02 28.16
C LEU A 12 17.11 7.00 27.37
N VAL A 13 18.41 7.28 27.16
CA VAL A 13 19.34 6.34 26.53
C VAL A 13 19.49 5.06 27.38
N ASP A 14 19.55 5.19 28.72
CA ASP A 14 19.62 4.02 29.59
C ASP A 14 18.38 3.14 29.47
N GLN A 15 17.21 3.73 29.38
CA GLN A 15 15.94 3.00 29.20
C GLN A 15 15.91 2.23 27.85
N LEU A 16 16.48 2.79 26.78
CA LEU A 16 16.56 2.10 25.48
C LEU A 16 17.39 0.81 25.51
N SER A 17 18.24 0.60 26.51
CA SER A 17 18.99 -0.65 26.71
C SER A 17 18.10 -1.87 26.96
N ALA A 18 16.83 -1.65 27.35
CA ALA A 18 15.83 -2.69 27.54
C ALA A 18 15.34 -3.33 26.21
N ILE A 19 15.63 -2.74 25.06
CA ILE A 19 15.20 -3.28 23.77
C ILE A 19 16.02 -4.56 23.45
N PRO A 20 15.37 -5.74 23.31
CA PRO A 20 16.06 -7.03 23.20
C PRO A 20 16.46 -7.42 21.78
N VAL A 21 16.09 -6.61 20.78
CA VAL A 21 16.31 -6.87 19.34
C VAL A 21 17.18 -5.79 18.73
N GLY A 22 17.84 -6.10 17.60
CA GLY A 22 18.62 -5.10 16.86
C GLY A 22 17.75 -3.93 16.40
N PHE A 23 18.13 -2.70 16.72
CA PHE A 23 17.38 -1.49 16.36
C PHE A 23 18.28 -0.37 15.84
N ASP A 24 17.67 0.55 15.10
CA ASP A 24 18.31 1.79 14.65
C ASP A 24 17.72 2.97 15.45
N LEU A 25 18.57 3.94 15.82
CA LEU A 25 18.16 5.10 16.62
C LEU A 25 18.22 6.37 15.76
N LEU A 26 17.03 6.89 15.42
CA LEU A 26 16.89 8.22 14.82
C LEU A 26 16.59 9.24 15.90
N VAL A 27 17.40 10.28 15.97
CA VAL A 27 17.27 11.36 16.96
C VAL A 27 17.01 12.67 16.26
N THR A 28 15.91 13.35 16.57
CA THR A 28 15.68 14.73 16.17
C THR A 28 16.07 15.66 17.30
N ASN A 29 16.92 16.66 17.01
CA ASN A 29 17.52 17.56 17.99
C ASN A 29 17.06 19.00 17.75
N THR A 30 16.41 19.61 18.74
CA THR A 30 15.98 21.01 18.71
C THR A 30 16.76 21.90 19.69
N THR A 31 17.84 21.37 20.30
CA THR A 31 18.55 22.08 21.39
C THR A 31 19.59 23.10 20.91
N ALA A 32 19.84 23.20 19.62
CA ALA A 32 20.95 23.98 19.02
C ALA A 32 22.36 23.60 19.52
N SER A 33 22.49 22.50 20.28
CA SER A 33 23.75 21.99 20.82
C SER A 33 24.00 20.57 20.33
N ALA A 34 25.25 20.21 20.10
CA ALA A 34 25.61 18.83 19.74
C ALA A 34 25.25 17.87 20.88
N LEU A 35 24.53 16.80 20.52
CA LEU A 35 24.17 15.75 21.48
C LEU A 35 25.28 14.69 21.55
N THR A 36 25.58 14.26 22.78
CA THR A 36 26.50 13.14 23.00
C THR A 36 25.69 11.93 23.46
N ILE A 37 25.72 10.86 22.67
CA ILE A 37 25.02 9.60 22.96
C ILE A 37 26.07 8.50 23.07
N ASP A 38 26.16 7.90 24.26
CA ASP A 38 27.08 6.77 24.47
C ASP A 38 26.47 5.48 23.93
N ALA A 39 26.79 5.17 22.67
CA ALA A 39 26.32 3.95 21.99
C ALA A 39 26.73 2.65 22.69
N LYS A 40 27.78 2.66 23.55
CA LYS A 40 28.21 1.47 24.30
C LYS A 40 27.21 1.03 25.36
N ARG A 41 26.30 1.90 25.76
CA ARG A 41 25.20 1.61 26.69
C ARG A 41 24.03 0.87 26.04
N LEU A 42 24.02 0.76 24.70
CA LEU A 42 22.95 0.19 23.91
C LEU A 42 23.40 -1.09 23.19
N PRO A 43 23.27 -2.27 23.82
CA PRO A 43 23.87 -3.52 23.34
C PRO A 43 23.31 -3.98 22.00
N HIS A 44 22.07 -3.59 21.64
CA HIS A 44 21.40 -3.99 20.41
C HIS A 44 21.29 -2.86 19.37
N LEU A 45 21.96 -1.72 19.60
CA LEU A 45 22.02 -0.62 18.65
C LEU A 45 22.84 -1.00 17.41
N ARG A 46 22.27 -0.82 16.23
CA ARG A 46 22.94 -1.06 14.94
C ARG A 46 23.44 0.23 14.31
N ASN A 47 22.56 1.20 14.18
CA ASN A 47 22.86 2.49 13.58
C ASN A 47 22.30 3.63 14.44
N ILE A 48 22.94 4.79 14.35
CA ILE A 48 22.47 6.01 14.97
C ILE A 48 22.58 7.17 13.97
N ALA A 49 21.54 7.98 13.90
CA ALA A 49 21.53 9.22 13.16
C ALA A 49 20.92 10.35 14.02
N VAL A 50 21.54 11.52 14.00
CA VAL A 50 21.07 12.72 14.66
C VAL A 50 20.73 13.76 13.58
N LEU A 51 19.52 14.27 13.61
CA LEU A 51 19.01 15.29 12.71
C LEU A 51 18.71 16.55 13.51
N ASP A 52 19.43 17.61 13.24
CA ASP A 52 19.12 18.91 13.81
C ASP A 52 17.87 19.48 13.12
N THR A 53 16.89 19.86 13.91
CA THR A 53 15.59 20.37 13.44
C THR A 53 15.26 21.67 14.14
N PRO A 54 14.53 22.61 13.50
CA PRO A 54 14.06 23.81 14.16
C PRO A 54 13.18 23.48 15.40
N ASN A 55 13.24 24.32 16.42
CA ASN A 55 12.30 24.25 17.55
C ASN A 55 10.93 24.81 17.10
N HIS A 56 10.17 23.99 16.40
CA HIS A 56 8.87 24.32 15.81
C HIS A 56 8.00 23.08 15.77
N GLY A 57 6.69 23.22 16.00
CA GLY A 57 5.72 22.13 15.95
C GLY A 57 6.00 21.00 16.96
N ARG A 58 6.65 21.33 18.07
CA ARG A 58 6.94 20.42 19.20
C ARG A 58 7.74 19.20 18.77
N ASP A 59 7.33 18.02 19.23
CA ASP A 59 7.89 16.72 18.86
C ASP A 59 7.22 16.14 17.60
N ILE A 60 6.17 16.81 17.08
CA ILE A 60 5.36 16.34 15.93
C ILE A 60 5.99 16.76 14.61
N LEU A 61 6.29 18.05 14.37
CA LEU A 61 6.93 18.45 13.12
C LEU A 61 8.30 17.79 12.90
N PRO A 62 9.18 17.64 13.91
CA PRO A 62 10.38 16.82 13.76
C PRO A 62 10.10 15.38 13.33
N MET A 63 9.05 14.74 13.87
CA MET A 63 8.60 13.41 13.43
C MET A 63 8.11 13.43 11.96
N ILE A 64 7.28 14.41 11.59
CA ILE A 64 6.81 14.59 10.21
C ILE A 64 7.99 14.78 9.23
N SER A 65 9.02 15.53 9.63
CA SER A 65 10.23 15.70 8.82
C SER A 65 10.95 14.37 8.55
N VAL A 66 11.03 13.50 9.56
CA VAL A 66 11.59 12.14 9.42
C VAL A 66 10.73 11.27 8.49
N VAL A 67 9.40 11.35 8.62
CA VAL A 67 8.44 10.64 7.76
C VAL A 67 8.55 11.11 6.31
N ASN A 68 8.53 12.42 6.08
CA ASN A 68 8.61 13.00 4.74
C ASN A 68 9.93 12.67 4.04
N ALA A 69 11.02 12.54 4.80
CA ALA A 69 12.32 12.11 4.30
C ALA A 69 12.40 10.59 3.99
N GLY A 70 11.35 9.82 4.28
CA GLY A 70 11.31 8.36 4.05
C GLY A 70 12.18 7.55 5.03
N LEU A 71 12.69 8.16 6.09
CA LEU A 71 13.62 7.50 7.01
C LEU A 71 12.95 6.40 7.85
N LEU A 72 11.63 6.36 7.90
CA LEU A 72 10.87 5.31 8.58
C LEU A 72 10.41 4.18 7.64
N ASP A 73 10.53 4.33 6.32
CA ASP A 73 10.01 3.37 5.35
C ASP A 73 10.56 1.93 5.52
N PRO A 74 11.82 1.69 5.95
CA PRO A 74 12.33 0.35 6.17
C PRO A 74 11.71 -0.40 7.37
N TYR A 75 11.06 0.30 8.32
CA TYR A 75 10.74 -0.27 9.62
C TYR A 75 9.28 -0.74 9.71
N HIS A 76 9.08 -1.97 10.22
CA HIS A 76 7.76 -2.54 10.52
C HIS A 76 7.18 -1.97 11.81
N LEU A 77 8.04 -1.69 12.79
CA LEU A 77 7.66 -1.22 14.11
C LEU A 77 8.54 -0.05 14.52
N VAL A 78 7.97 0.94 15.16
CA VAL A 78 8.65 2.16 15.61
C VAL A 78 8.32 2.42 17.07
N LEU A 79 9.33 2.74 17.89
CA LEU A 79 9.15 3.34 19.21
C LEU A 79 9.34 4.85 19.08
N LYS A 80 8.32 5.63 19.42
CA LYS A 80 8.42 7.09 19.54
C LYS A 80 8.50 7.48 21.01
N VAL A 81 9.59 8.13 21.39
CA VAL A 81 9.80 8.72 22.72
C VAL A 81 10.45 10.08 22.61
N HIS A 82 10.31 10.91 23.64
CA HIS A 82 10.87 12.25 23.65
C HIS A 82 11.28 12.70 25.06
N THR A 83 12.17 13.70 25.12
CA THR A 83 12.52 14.41 26.35
C THR A 83 11.52 15.57 26.54
N LYS A 84 10.53 15.42 27.40
CA LYS A 84 9.50 16.46 27.68
C LYS A 84 9.33 16.68 29.16
N HIS A 85 9.27 17.94 29.55
CA HIS A 85 8.75 18.38 30.86
C HIS A 85 7.29 18.79 30.69
N SER A 86 6.34 18.05 31.26
CA SER A 86 4.90 18.41 31.26
C SER A 86 4.55 19.27 32.49
N LEU A 87 5.16 20.44 32.61
CA LEU A 87 5.02 21.34 33.77
C LEU A 87 3.56 21.77 34.02
N TRP A 88 2.76 21.91 32.96
CA TRP A 88 1.35 22.29 33.01
C TRP A 88 0.45 21.28 33.77
N ARG A 89 0.87 20.02 33.91
CA ARG A 89 0.10 18.98 34.62
C ARG A 89 -0.01 19.26 36.11
N ALA A 90 0.98 19.93 36.68
CA ALA A 90 0.93 20.34 38.08
C ALA A 90 -0.27 21.26 38.41
N ASP A 91 -0.76 21.99 37.41
CA ASP A 91 -1.89 22.90 37.53
C ASP A 91 -3.27 22.24 37.30
N HIS A 92 -3.29 20.94 36.92
CA HIS A 92 -4.52 20.20 36.61
C HIS A 92 -4.70 18.98 37.52
N ALA A 93 -5.32 19.20 38.69
CA ALA A 93 -5.52 18.20 39.74
C ALA A 93 -6.26 16.91 39.30
N GLN A 94 -6.98 16.95 38.16
CA GLN A 94 -7.71 15.81 37.60
C GLN A 94 -6.81 14.81 36.88
N LEU A 95 -5.57 15.16 36.53
CA LEU A 95 -4.66 14.32 35.72
C LEU A 95 -3.59 13.58 36.54
N GLY A 96 -3.55 13.74 37.85
CA GLY A 96 -2.67 13.05 38.81
C GLY A 96 -1.16 13.16 38.54
N GLY A 97 -0.36 13.48 39.56
CA GLY A 97 1.11 13.50 39.51
C GLY A 97 1.73 14.75 38.85
N ASP A 98 3.03 14.96 39.10
CA ASP A 98 3.79 15.98 38.40
C ASP A 98 4.27 15.45 37.01
N GLY A 99 4.79 16.35 36.17
CA GLY A 99 5.23 16.00 34.82
C GLY A 99 6.41 15.01 34.77
N SER A 100 7.20 14.93 35.82
CA SER A 100 8.33 14.01 35.95
C SER A 100 7.85 12.59 36.25
N GLN A 101 6.93 12.42 37.17
CA GLN A 101 6.31 11.13 37.51
C GLN A 101 5.52 10.57 36.31
N TRP A 102 4.80 11.44 35.61
CA TRP A 102 4.09 11.03 34.39
C TRP A 102 5.04 10.50 33.29
N ARG A 103 6.13 11.22 33.04
CA ARG A 103 7.17 10.76 32.05
C ARG A 103 7.80 9.46 32.49
N GLU A 104 8.15 9.33 33.78
CA GLU A 104 8.73 8.08 34.32
C GLU A 104 7.75 6.91 34.15
N GLY A 105 6.45 7.12 34.44
CA GLY A 105 5.41 6.12 34.20
C GLY A 105 5.31 5.68 32.76
N PHE A 106 5.41 6.62 31.80
CA PHE A 106 5.45 6.27 30.38
C PHE A 106 6.66 5.45 30.01
N LEU A 107 7.85 5.87 30.43
CA LEU A 107 9.09 5.14 30.13
C LEU A 107 9.09 3.75 30.78
N GLN A 108 8.57 3.66 32.02
CA GLN A 108 8.41 2.37 32.70
C GLN A 108 7.42 1.45 31.95
N ALA A 109 6.30 1.98 31.43
CA ALA A 109 5.31 1.21 30.70
C ALA A 109 5.82 0.76 29.33
N LEU A 110 6.58 1.58 28.61
CA LEU A 110 6.99 1.32 27.23
C LEU A 110 8.37 0.67 27.12
N LEU A 111 9.27 0.87 28.08
CA LEU A 111 10.64 0.38 28.10
C LEU A 111 10.88 -0.50 29.35
N GLY A 112 10.72 0.05 30.56
CA GLY A 112 10.81 -0.65 31.83
C GLY A 112 12.03 -1.56 31.94
N ASP A 113 11.85 -2.82 31.63
CA ASP A 113 12.89 -3.82 31.53
C ASP A 113 12.79 -4.64 30.21
N GLN A 114 13.76 -5.52 29.99
CA GLN A 114 13.82 -6.34 28.78
C GLN A 114 12.59 -7.24 28.61
N GLN A 115 12.02 -7.75 29.71
CA GLN A 115 10.83 -8.60 29.65
C GLN A 115 9.62 -7.78 29.22
N ASN A 116 9.47 -6.58 29.75
CA ASN A 116 8.40 -5.66 29.38
C ASN A 116 8.41 -5.34 27.87
N VAL A 117 9.59 -5.04 27.32
CA VAL A 117 9.72 -4.79 25.87
C VAL A 117 9.49 -6.06 25.06
N SER A 118 9.98 -7.20 25.54
CA SER A 118 9.71 -8.51 24.89
C SER A 118 8.21 -8.81 24.82
N ASP A 119 7.46 -8.54 25.88
CA ASP A 119 6.01 -8.73 25.89
C ASP A 119 5.30 -7.81 24.90
N ILE A 120 5.72 -6.53 24.79
CA ILE A 120 5.15 -5.59 23.78
C ILE A 120 5.43 -6.11 22.37
N LEU A 121 6.67 -6.47 22.07
CA LEU A 121 7.06 -7.00 20.77
C LEU A 121 6.32 -8.32 20.47
N GLY A 122 6.24 -9.22 21.44
CA GLY A 122 5.47 -10.46 21.34
C GLY A 122 3.99 -10.20 21.05
N GLY A 123 3.39 -9.18 21.67
CA GLY A 123 2.02 -8.76 21.38
C GLY A 123 1.83 -8.32 19.93
N PHE A 124 2.75 -7.51 19.38
CA PHE A 124 2.71 -7.14 17.95
C PHE A 124 2.96 -8.33 17.01
N ALA A 125 3.72 -9.33 17.47
CA ALA A 125 3.95 -10.54 16.70
C ALA A 125 2.72 -11.44 16.66
N ALA A 126 2.02 -11.55 17.78
CA ALA A 126 0.83 -12.41 17.93
C ALA A 126 -0.41 -11.80 17.28
N ASP A 127 -0.56 -10.49 17.35
CA ASP A 127 -1.74 -9.78 16.86
C ASP A 127 -1.41 -8.81 15.72
N PRO A 128 -1.72 -9.18 14.46
CA PRO A 128 -1.48 -8.33 13.30
C PRO A 128 -2.36 -7.06 13.25
N ASP A 129 -3.41 -7.00 14.06
CA ASP A 129 -4.28 -5.82 14.15
C ASP A 129 -3.91 -4.92 15.34
N LEU A 130 -2.93 -5.30 16.17
CA LEU A 130 -2.36 -4.40 17.18
C LEU A 130 -1.53 -3.31 16.49
N GLY A 131 -2.02 -2.08 16.51
CA GLY A 131 -1.42 -0.94 15.81
C GLY A 131 -0.55 -0.06 16.69
N VAL A 132 -1.02 0.24 17.90
CA VAL A 132 -0.38 1.17 18.82
C VAL A 132 -0.43 0.63 20.24
N VAL A 133 0.68 0.73 20.98
CA VAL A 133 0.75 0.45 22.42
C VAL A 133 1.28 1.69 23.14
N THR A 134 0.50 2.19 24.11
CA THR A 134 0.88 3.34 24.95
C THR A 134 0.75 2.99 26.43
N ALA A 135 1.17 3.89 27.31
CA ALA A 135 1.06 3.71 28.76
C ALA A 135 -0.41 3.70 29.23
N ASP A 136 -0.68 2.96 30.30
CA ASP A 136 -2.03 2.84 30.86
C ASP A 136 -2.61 4.20 31.25
N GLY A 137 -3.92 4.39 31.01
CA GLY A 137 -4.64 5.64 31.24
C GLY A 137 -4.34 6.75 30.22
N ASN A 138 -3.67 6.43 29.10
CA ASN A 138 -3.32 7.42 28.08
C ASN A 138 -3.93 7.13 26.69
N VAL A 139 -4.90 6.22 26.60
CA VAL A 139 -5.79 6.13 25.44
C VAL A 139 -7.02 6.98 25.74
N LEU A 140 -7.07 8.17 25.14
CA LEU A 140 -8.11 9.18 25.42
C LEU A 140 -9.18 9.19 24.34
N GLY A 141 -10.37 9.68 24.70
CA GLY A 141 -11.59 9.67 23.89
C GLY A 141 -12.07 11.07 23.47
N PRO A 142 -13.35 11.17 23.01
CA PRO A 142 -13.93 12.38 22.44
C PRO A 142 -13.96 13.58 23.38
N GLU A 143 -13.96 13.37 24.69
CA GLU A 143 -13.92 14.42 25.70
C GLU A 143 -12.62 15.23 25.69
N PHE A 144 -11.58 14.73 24.99
CA PHE A 144 -10.26 15.38 24.86
C PHE A 144 -10.02 16.00 23.48
N TRP A 145 -11.07 16.28 22.72
CA TRP A 145 -10.93 17.00 21.44
C TRP A 145 -10.32 18.40 21.60
N GLY A 146 -10.71 19.12 22.64
CA GLY A 146 -10.30 20.52 22.78
C GLY A 146 -10.66 21.36 21.55
N GLY A 147 -9.71 22.19 21.11
CA GLY A 147 -9.85 23.05 19.92
C GLY A 147 -9.47 22.41 18.58
N ASP A 148 -9.20 21.09 18.52
CA ASP A 148 -8.51 20.47 17.39
C ASP A 148 -9.43 19.89 16.29
N GLN A 149 -10.77 19.88 16.49
CA GLN A 149 -11.71 19.23 15.57
C GLN A 149 -11.68 19.81 14.16
N SER A 150 -11.64 21.14 14.00
CA SER A 150 -11.63 21.79 12.67
C SER A 150 -10.35 21.43 11.91
N THR A 151 -9.19 21.61 12.55
CA THR A 151 -7.89 21.27 11.96
C THR A 151 -7.79 19.79 11.62
N SER A 152 -8.28 18.91 12.50
CA SER A 152 -8.31 17.46 12.23
C SER A 152 -9.19 17.11 11.02
N ARG A 153 -10.36 17.76 10.88
CA ARG A 153 -11.24 17.58 9.72
C ARG A 153 -10.56 18.02 8.43
N ASP A 154 -9.92 19.18 8.44
CA ASP A 154 -9.23 19.72 7.27
C ASP A 154 -8.07 18.81 6.84
N LEU A 155 -7.31 18.28 7.80
CA LEU A 155 -6.22 17.36 7.52
C LEU A 155 -6.71 16.01 6.99
N LEU A 156 -7.76 15.42 7.57
CA LEU A 156 -8.38 14.19 7.07
C LEU A 156 -8.95 14.37 5.66
N GLY A 157 -9.57 15.53 5.40
CA GLY A 157 -10.08 15.89 4.08
C GLY A 157 -9.01 15.88 2.98
N ARG A 158 -7.73 16.15 3.31
CA ARG A 158 -6.62 16.06 2.35
C ARG A 158 -6.43 14.65 1.76
N ILE A 159 -6.89 13.62 2.47
CA ILE A 159 -6.80 12.22 2.06
C ILE A 159 -8.18 11.56 1.89
N GLY A 160 -9.23 12.41 1.80
CA GLY A 160 -10.61 11.97 1.54
C GLY A 160 -11.24 11.17 2.68
N LEU A 161 -10.87 11.46 3.93
CA LEU A 161 -11.47 10.86 5.12
C LEU A 161 -12.33 11.87 5.86
N ASP A 162 -13.48 11.39 6.33
CA ASP A 162 -14.37 12.14 7.19
C ASP A 162 -13.97 12.02 8.67
N LEU A 163 -14.29 13.06 9.45
CA LEU A 163 -14.04 13.06 10.88
C LEU A 163 -15.26 12.50 11.64
N ALA A 164 -15.12 11.30 12.19
CA ALA A 164 -16.07 10.72 13.15
C ALA A 164 -15.78 11.27 14.57
N VAL A 165 -16.44 12.36 14.93
CA VAL A 165 -16.15 13.11 16.17
C VAL A 165 -16.33 12.26 17.43
N ASP A 166 -17.37 11.42 17.47
CA ASP A 166 -17.73 10.61 18.64
C ASP A 166 -16.87 9.33 18.80
N GLU A 167 -16.06 9.01 17.80
CA GLU A 167 -15.24 7.78 17.77
C GLU A 167 -13.76 8.03 18.07
N LEU A 168 -13.40 9.24 18.52
CA LEU A 168 -12.00 9.56 18.81
C LEU A 168 -11.41 8.59 19.83
N ARG A 169 -10.29 7.99 19.46
CA ARG A 169 -9.36 7.30 20.37
C ARG A 169 -7.95 7.60 19.91
N PHE A 170 -7.10 8.07 20.83
CA PHE A 170 -5.72 8.41 20.47
C PHE A 170 -4.75 8.20 21.64
N PRO A 171 -3.46 7.93 21.34
CA PRO A 171 -2.43 7.75 22.35
C PRO A 171 -1.90 9.12 22.79
N ALA A 172 -2.51 9.68 23.84
CA ALA A 172 -2.15 10.99 24.39
C ALA A 172 -0.72 10.97 24.96
N GLY A 173 -0.01 12.09 24.82
CA GLY A 173 1.36 12.24 25.30
C GLY A 173 2.41 11.87 24.26
N SER A 174 2.00 11.38 23.09
CA SER A 174 2.86 11.20 21.90
C SER A 174 4.09 10.30 22.14
N MET A 175 3.97 9.33 23.07
CA MET A 175 4.96 8.27 23.34
C MET A 175 4.27 6.90 23.20
N TYR A 176 4.81 6.04 22.33
CA TYR A 176 4.18 4.77 22.00
C TYR A 176 5.10 3.85 21.18
N TRP A 177 4.81 2.56 21.22
CA TRP A 177 5.18 1.61 20.16
C TRP A 177 4.08 1.61 19.10
N ILE A 178 4.44 1.62 17.83
CA ILE A 178 3.49 1.79 16.73
C ILE A 178 3.94 1.02 15.48
N ARG A 179 2.98 0.39 14.78
CA ARG A 179 3.26 -0.16 13.45
C ARG A 179 3.69 0.95 12.50
N GLY A 180 4.76 0.70 11.77
CA GLY A 180 5.38 1.69 10.88
C GLY A 180 4.40 2.34 9.92
N ILE A 181 3.47 1.58 9.36
CA ILE A 181 2.47 2.07 8.40
C ILE A 181 1.66 3.28 8.92
N VAL A 182 1.36 3.33 10.22
CA VAL A 182 0.59 4.46 10.77
C VAL A 182 1.36 5.77 10.66
N LEU A 183 2.68 5.75 10.86
CA LEU A 183 3.53 6.94 10.70
C LEU A 183 3.89 7.18 9.22
N GLN A 184 4.25 6.13 8.49
CA GLN A 184 4.65 6.21 7.08
C GLN A 184 3.55 6.78 6.20
N GLY A 185 2.29 6.44 6.46
CA GLY A 185 1.12 6.97 5.75
C GLY A 185 0.86 8.46 5.98
N LEU A 186 1.41 9.08 7.06
CA LEU A 186 1.27 10.53 7.33
C LEU A 186 1.83 11.40 6.20
N ARG A 187 2.75 10.88 5.39
CA ARG A 187 3.26 11.58 4.21
C ARG A 187 2.14 11.98 3.25
N SER A 188 1.06 11.19 3.17
CA SER A 188 -0.12 11.49 2.34
C SER A 188 -0.83 12.79 2.72
N LEU A 189 -0.68 13.26 3.97
CA LEU A 189 -1.21 14.53 4.43
C LEU A 189 -0.45 15.74 3.88
N SER A 190 0.74 15.53 3.29
CA SER A 190 1.60 16.56 2.72
C SER A 190 1.88 17.72 3.70
N LEU A 191 2.10 17.38 4.98
CA LEU A 191 2.38 18.36 6.03
C LEU A 191 3.76 18.96 5.85
N THR A 192 3.85 20.29 5.95
CA THR A 192 5.08 21.07 5.90
C THR A 192 5.23 21.93 7.17
N ALA A 193 6.35 22.60 7.33
CA ALA A 193 6.53 23.53 8.47
C ALA A 193 5.52 24.69 8.48
N GLU A 194 4.99 25.06 7.31
CA GLU A 194 4.01 26.14 7.15
C GLU A 194 2.63 25.79 7.72
N ASP A 195 2.31 24.49 7.83
CA ASP A 195 1.07 24.02 8.44
C ASP A 195 1.07 24.14 9.97
N PHE A 196 2.23 24.34 10.60
CA PHE A 196 2.35 24.35 12.05
C PHE A 196 2.35 25.75 12.62
N ASP A 197 1.63 25.92 13.73
CA ASP A 197 1.53 27.17 14.44
C ASP A 197 2.85 27.58 15.11
N GLN A 198 3.06 28.89 15.27
CA GLN A 198 4.17 29.40 16.07
C GLN A 198 4.01 28.99 17.54
N GLU A 199 5.09 28.57 18.17
CA GLU A 199 5.11 28.22 19.59
C GLU A 199 4.88 29.45 20.46
N LYS A 200 3.75 29.48 21.16
CA LYS A 200 3.36 30.54 22.11
C LYS A 200 2.90 29.98 23.45
N GLY A 201 3.30 28.74 23.77
CA GLY A 201 2.88 28.04 24.98
C GLY A 201 1.42 27.55 24.96
N GLN A 202 0.83 27.36 23.75
CA GLN A 202 -0.52 26.82 23.62
C GLN A 202 -0.59 25.43 24.25
N VAL A 203 -1.66 25.13 24.97
CA VAL A 203 -1.92 23.82 25.56
C VAL A 203 -2.75 22.94 24.63
N ASP A 204 -3.43 23.55 23.64
CA ASP A 204 -4.39 22.90 22.73
C ASP A 204 -4.62 23.75 21.47
N GLY A 205 -5.36 23.25 20.48
CA GLY A 205 -5.83 23.99 19.30
C GLY A 205 -4.77 24.28 18.26
N THR A 206 -3.68 23.50 18.18
CA THR A 206 -2.64 23.66 17.15
C THR A 206 -2.56 22.45 16.24
N THR A 207 -1.95 22.61 15.06
CA THR A 207 -1.71 21.49 14.12
C THR A 207 -0.95 20.32 14.77
N ALA A 208 -0.02 20.60 15.69
CA ALA A 208 0.68 19.55 16.42
C ALA A 208 -0.27 18.71 17.28
N HIS A 209 -1.23 19.34 17.96
CA HIS A 209 -2.24 18.64 18.75
C HIS A 209 -3.23 17.87 17.86
N ALA A 210 -3.65 18.46 16.75
CA ALA A 210 -4.50 17.78 15.78
C ALA A 210 -3.84 16.50 15.25
N VAL A 211 -2.56 16.55 14.85
CA VAL A 211 -1.81 15.37 14.37
C VAL A 211 -1.68 14.29 15.45
N GLU A 212 -1.52 14.67 16.73
CA GLU A 212 -1.51 13.71 17.86
C GLU A 212 -2.83 12.91 17.89
N ARG A 213 -4.00 13.57 17.72
CA ARG A 213 -5.30 12.90 17.64
C ARG A 213 -5.42 12.04 16.38
N LEU A 214 -4.90 12.53 15.24
CA LEU A 214 -4.94 11.81 13.97
C LEU A 214 -4.21 10.46 14.03
N ILE A 215 -3.16 10.30 14.83
CA ILE A 215 -2.45 9.01 14.97
C ILE A 215 -3.44 7.89 15.31
N GLY A 216 -4.36 8.14 16.23
CA GLY A 216 -5.37 7.15 16.60
C GLY A 216 -6.43 6.91 15.54
N ILE A 217 -6.93 7.99 14.93
CA ILE A 217 -7.94 7.92 13.87
C ILE A 217 -7.38 7.12 12.67
N LEU A 218 -6.16 7.44 12.25
CA LEU A 218 -5.51 6.79 11.12
C LEU A 218 -5.13 5.33 11.39
N ALA A 219 -4.77 5.00 12.64
CA ALA A 219 -4.60 3.61 13.05
C ALA A 219 -5.93 2.84 12.92
N THR A 220 -7.03 3.41 13.41
CA THR A 220 -8.37 2.81 13.29
C THR A 220 -8.80 2.67 11.84
N GLU A 221 -8.60 3.71 11.00
CA GLU A 221 -8.88 3.66 9.57
C GLU A 221 -8.08 2.56 8.86
N ALA A 222 -6.85 2.32 9.28
CA ALA A 222 -6.03 1.23 8.77
C ALA A 222 -6.48 -0.17 9.23
N GLY A 223 -7.55 -0.28 10.03
CA GLY A 223 -8.03 -1.52 10.64
C GLY A 223 -7.15 -1.98 11.81
N LEU A 224 -6.46 -1.05 12.46
CA LEU A 224 -5.57 -1.30 13.58
C LEU A 224 -6.21 -0.81 14.89
N ARG A 225 -5.93 -1.52 15.99
CA ARG A 225 -6.39 -1.12 17.33
C ARG A 225 -5.29 -0.44 18.14
N ILE A 226 -5.71 0.43 19.03
CA ILE A 226 -4.87 1.05 20.04
C ILE A 226 -5.06 0.30 21.36
N ALA A 227 -3.97 -0.03 22.02
CA ALA A 227 -3.98 -0.71 23.31
C ALA A 227 -3.15 0.05 24.36
N GLU A 228 -3.57 -0.07 25.59
CA GLU A 228 -2.75 0.24 26.75
C GLU A 228 -1.81 -0.93 27.04
N ARG A 229 -0.66 -0.66 27.69
CA ARG A 229 0.35 -1.69 27.97
C ARG A 229 -0.22 -2.91 28.72
N SER A 230 -1.06 -2.67 29.72
CA SER A 230 -1.66 -3.76 30.51
C SER A 230 -2.61 -4.67 29.71
N ALA A 231 -3.13 -4.19 28.58
CA ALA A 231 -4.02 -4.95 27.69
C ALA A 231 -3.27 -5.76 26.61
N VAL A 232 -1.93 -5.68 26.58
CA VAL A 232 -1.13 -6.42 25.60
C VAL A 232 -0.91 -7.85 26.11
N VAL A 233 -1.37 -8.82 25.33
CA VAL A 233 -1.13 -10.25 25.56
C VAL A 233 0.00 -10.71 24.64
N SER A 234 1.06 -11.27 25.23
CA SER A 234 2.24 -11.74 24.52
C SER A 234 2.29 -13.25 24.53
N ASP A 235 2.03 -13.84 23.38
CA ASP A 235 2.31 -15.25 23.08
C ASP A 235 3.13 -15.39 21.78
N GLY A 236 3.56 -14.27 21.24
CA GLY A 236 4.26 -14.16 19.96
C GLY A 236 5.77 -14.30 20.05
N CYS A 237 6.38 -14.56 18.90
CA CYS A 237 7.82 -14.74 18.75
C CYS A 237 8.53 -13.39 18.54
N VAL A 238 9.34 -12.98 19.49
CA VAL A 238 10.10 -11.72 19.45
C VAL A 238 11.18 -11.75 18.36
N GLU A 239 11.71 -12.94 18.06
CA GLU A 239 12.75 -13.16 17.04
C GLU A 239 12.35 -12.64 15.65
N ARG A 240 11.05 -12.56 15.35
CA ARG A 240 10.58 -11.99 14.07
C ARG A 240 11.01 -10.54 13.86
N PHE A 241 11.27 -9.78 14.91
CA PHE A 241 11.76 -8.40 14.83
C PHE A 241 13.28 -8.29 14.78
N GLN A 242 14.01 -9.40 14.84
CA GLN A 242 15.45 -9.38 14.62
C GLN A 242 15.77 -9.06 13.15
N PRO A 243 16.71 -8.15 12.89
CA PRO A 243 17.14 -7.84 11.54
C PRO A 243 17.63 -9.07 10.78
N GLY A 244 17.15 -9.23 9.54
CA GLY A 244 17.52 -10.37 8.70
C GLY A 244 16.69 -11.65 8.92
N THR A 245 15.71 -11.65 9.84
CA THR A 245 14.79 -12.77 9.99
C THR A 245 13.92 -12.89 8.75
N LEU A 246 13.88 -14.10 8.17
CA LEU A 246 12.95 -14.41 7.09
C LEU A 246 11.56 -14.61 7.70
N LEU A 247 10.61 -13.81 7.24
CA LEU A 247 9.22 -13.87 7.68
C LEU A 247 8.38 -14.70 6.72
N ASP A 248 7.52 -15.55 7.25
CA ASP A 248 6.53 -16.26 6.45
C ASP A 248 5.44 -15.31 5.98
N ARG A 249 5.04 -15.46 4.72
CA ARG A 249 3.93 -14.69 4.16
C ARG A 249 2.60 -15.25 4.63
N ARG A 250 1.76 -14.38 5.15
CA ARG A 250 0.36 -14.73 5.48
C ARG A 250 -0.50 -14.87 4.23
N VAL A 251 -0.20 -14.04 3.23
CA VAL A 251 -0.83 -14.05 1.89
C VAL A 251 0.23 -13.86 0.82
N ARG A 252 -0.11 -14.27 -0.39
CA ARG A 252 0.72 -14.16 -1.60
C ARG A 252 0.22 -12.98 -2.42
N ALA A 253 0.82 -11.81 -2.25
CA ALA A 253 0.46 -10.59 -2.97
C ALA A 253 1.09 -10.58 -4.37
N VAL A 254 0.24 -10.49 -5.41
CA VAL A 254 0.67 -10.50 -6.83
C VAL A 254 0.00 -9.33 -7.56
N PRO A 255 0.67 -8.20 -7.74
CA PRO A 255 0.15 -7.08 -8.50
C PRO A 255 0.11 -7.36 -10.01
N PHE A 256 -0.88 -6.75 -10.68
CA PHE A 256 -0.89 -6.64 -12.14
C PHE A 256 0.23 -5.70 -12.61
N TYR A 257 0.84 -6.01 -13.74
CA TYR A 257 1.98 -5.27 -14.29
C TYR A 257 1.71 -4.81 -15.72
N LEU A 258 1.74 -3.50 -15.93
CA LEU A 258 1.60 -2.87 -17.25
C LEU A 258 2.97 -2.75 -17.93
N PRO A 259 3.22 -3.40 -19.07
CA PRO A 259 4.51 -3.36 -19.77
C PRO A 259 4.67 -2.19 -20.75
N GLN A 260 3.99 -1.04 -20.54
CA GLN A 260 3.85 0.02 -21.57
C GLN A 260 4.71 1.27 -21.32
N PHE A 261 5.77 1.18 -20.51
CA PHE A 261 6.66 2.31 -20.21
C PHE A 261 7.97 2.26 -21.02
N HIS A 262 7.83 2.03 -22.33
CA HIS A 262 8.92 2.11 -23.32
C HIS A 262 8.35 2.33 -24.71
N ALA A 263 9.11 2.99 -25.59
CA ALA A 263 8.70 3.23 -26.96
C ALA A 263 8.70 1.93 -27.78
N THR A 264 7.70 1.74 -28.62
CA THR A 264 7.56 0.63 -29.58
C THR A 264 7.14 1.15 -30.93
N THR A 265 7.47 0.41 -32.00
CA THR A 265 7.10 0.78 -33.37
C THR A 265 5.58 0.93 -33.54
N GLU A 266 4.79 0.12 -32.84
CA GLU A 266 3.33 0.18 -32.86
C GLU A 266 2.81 1.44 -32.18
N ASN A 267 3.28 1.73 -30.98
CA ASN A 267 2.91 2.95 -30.26
C ASN A 267 3.33 4.21 -31.01
N ASP A 268 4.53 4.23 -31.59
CA ASP A 268 5.00 5.36 -32.42
C ASP A 268 4.04 5.62 -33.59
N ARG A 269 3.56 4.57 -34.24
CA ARG A 269 2.61 4.67 -35.37
C ARG A 269 1.23 5.17 -34.93
N TRP A 270 0.78 4.77 -33.74
CA TRP A 270 -0.57 5.07 -33.25
C TRP A 270 -0.68 6.40 -32.54
N TRP A 271 0.36 6.77 -31.79
CA TRP A 271 0.33 7.88 -30.83
C TRP A 271 1.38 8.96 -31.11
N GLY A 272 2.34 8.69 -31.96
CA GLY A 272 3.46 9.57 -32.28
C GLY A 272 4.81 9.02 -31.82
N GLU A 273 5.88 9.46 -32.47
CA GLU A 273 7.24 8.99 -32.23
C GLU A 273 7.67 9.17 -30.77
N GLY A 274 8.20 8.12 -30.18
CA GLY A 274 8.68 8.09 -28.81
C GLY A 274 7.58 7.96 -27.75
N PHE A 275 6.36 7.62 -28.13
CA PHE A 275 5.25 7.50 -27.20
C PHE A 275 5.50 6.43 -26.12
N THR A 276 5.25 6.81 -24.87
CA THR A 276 5.11 5.93 -23.70
C THR A 276 3.93 6.41 -22.85
N GLU A 277 3.44 5.60 -21.92
CA GLU A 277 2.40 6.01 -20.97
C GLU A 277 2.77 7.24 -20.14
N TRP A 278 4.04 7.56 -19.98
CA TRP A 278 4.47 8.77 -19.29
C TRP A 278 3.93 10.06 -19.92
N GLN A 279 3.65 10.07 -21.23
CA GLN A 279 3.05 11.24 -21.89
C GLN A 279 1.63 11.49 -21.38
N ASN A 280 0.83 10.44 -21.19
CA ASN A 280 -0.49 10.56 -20.58
C ASN A 280 -0.38 11.03 -19.14
N VAL A 281 0.47 10.40 -18.32
CA VAL A 281 0.68 10.75 -16.92
C VAL A 281 1.06 12.23 -16.75
N THR A 282 2.06 12.69 -17.50
CA THR A 282 2.58 14.07 -17.35
C THR A 282 1.68 15.14 -17.92
N SER A 283 0.75 14.79 -18.82
CA SER A 283 -0.25 15.72 -19.37
C SER A 283 -1.53 15.82 -18.52
N ALA A 284 -1.65 15.00 -17.49
CA ALA A 284 -2.80 15.08 -16.60
C ALA A 284 -2.82 16.40 -15.81
N HIS A 285 -4.02 16.82 -15.44
CA HIS A 285 -4.23 18.04 -14.65
C HIS A 285 -5.33 17.81 -13.61
N PRO A 286 -5.31 18.55 -12.48
CA PRO A 286 -6.35 18.46 -11.49
C PRO A 286 -7.73 18.84 -12.08
N VAL A 287 -8.76 18.06 -11.77
CA VAL A 287 -10.16 18.33 -12.15
C VAL A 287 -11.02 18.84 -10.99
N TYR A 288 -10.44 18.90 -9.79
CA TYR A 288 -10.99 19.56 -8.60
C TYR A 288 -9.83 20.00 -7.68
N PRO A 289 -10.06 20.92 -6.72
CA PRO A 289 -9.05 21.31 -5.73
C PRO A 289 -8.48 20.11 -4.98
N ALA A 290 -7.15 20.09 -4.82
CA ALA A 290 -6.42 19.00 -4.17
C ALA A 290 -6.48 17.62 -4.88
N HIS A 291 -6.99 17.54 -6.11
CA HIS A 291 -6.88 16.35 -6.93
C HIS A 291 -5.41 15.98 -7.18
N ASP A 292 -5.04 14.73 -6.88
CA ASP A 292 -3.67 14.24 -7.03
C ASP A 292 -3.34 13.92 -8.49
N GLN A 293 -3.21 14.97 -9.30
CA GLN A 293 -2.80 14.91 -10.70
C GLN A 293 -1.86 16.09 -11.04
N PRO A 294 -0.81 15.86 -11.87
CA PRO A 294 -0.35 14.55 -12.34
C PRO A 294 0.26 13.69 -11.21
N LYS A 295 0.06 12.37 -11.27
CA LYS A 295 0.70 11.43 -10.32
C LYS A 295 2.16 11.24 -10.71
N LEU A 296 3.06 11.71 -9.87
CA LEU A 296 4.50 11.72 -10.17
C LEU A 296 5.24 10.61 -9.42
N PRO A 297 6.12 9.86 -10.12
CA PRO A 297 6.97 8.86 -9.48
C PRO A 297 8.04 9.51 -8.60
N SER A 298 8.42 8.84 -7.50
CA SER A 298 9.50 9.30 -6.63
C SER A 298 10.75 8.44 -6.75
N ALA A 299 10.76 7.23 -6.21
CA ALA A 299 11.98 6.42 -6.08
C ALA A 299 12.51 5.85 -7.41
N LEU A 300 11.63 5.46 -8.34
CA LEU A 300 12.02 4.87 -9.63
C LEU A 300 12.09 5.91 -10.76
N GLY A 301 11.60 7.13 -10.54
CA GLY A 301 11.55 8.18 -11.57
C GLY A 301 10.69 7.79 -12.79
N PHE A 302 10.85 8.53 -13.87
CA PHE A 302 10.23 8.25 -15.18
C PHE A 302 11.10 7.25 -15.94
N TYR A 303 10.94 5.99 -15.65
CA TYR A 303 11.79 4.92 -16.15
C TYR A 303 11.45 4.48 -17.58
N ASP A 304 12.39 3.79 -18.21
CA ASP A 304 12.22 3.08 -19.47
C ASP A 304 12.43 1.57 -19.24
N LEU A 305 11.43 0.77 -19.55
CA LEU A 305 11.46 -0.68 -19.32
C LEU A 305 12.45 -1.44 -20.21
N ARG A 306 13.10 -0.79 -21.18
CA ARG A 306 14.22 -1.36 -21.94
C ARG A 306 15.48 -1.54 -21.10
N LEU A 307 15.59 -0.82 -19.98
CA LEU A 307 16.75 -0.86 -19.09
C LEU A 307 16.64 -2.01 -18.08
N ASP A 308 17.63 -2.88 -18.03
CA ASP A 308 17.69 -4.01 -17.10
C ASP A 308 17.72 -3.56 -15.65
N GLU A 309 18.40 -2.46 -15.37
CA GLU A 309 18.53 -1.86 -14.04
C GLU A 309 17.17 -1.42 -13.48
N VAL A 310 16.29 -0.93 -14.32
CA VAL A 310 14.92 -0.53 -13.92
C VAL A 310 14.13 -1.76 -13.48
N ARG A 311 14.17 -2.84 -14.26
CA ARG A 311 13.48 -4.09 -13.90
C ARG A 311 14.04 -4.71 -12.63
N ALA A 312 15.37 -4.70 -12.47
CA ALA A 312 16.01 -5.14 -11.23
C ALA A 312 15.53 -4.31 -10.03
N ALA A 313 15.55 -2.98 -10.16
CA ALA A 313 15.08 -2.08 -9.09
C ALA A 313 13.60 -2.29 -8.73
N GLN A 314 12.72 -2.50 -9.72
CA GLN A 314 11.31 -2.82 -9.48
C GLN A 314 11.16 -4.14 -8.70
N LEU A 315 11.91 -5.17 -9.08
CA LEU A 315 11.85 -6.49 -8.45
C LEU A 315 12.43 -6.49 -7.04
N ASP A 316 13.54 -5.77 -6.82
CA ASP A 316 14.14 -5.60 -5.49
C ASP A 316 13.18 -4.84 -4.57
N LEU A 317 12.54 -3.79 -5.10
CA LEU A 317 11.53 -3.04 -4.39
C LEU A 317 10.33 -3.94 -4.02
N ALA A 318 9.82 -4.71 -4.96
CA ALA A 318 8.72 -5.64 -4.75
C ALA A 318 9.05 -6.66 -3.64
N GLU A 319 10.28 -7.21 -3.65
CA GLU A 319 10.75 -8.15 -2.63
C GLU A 319 10.82 -7.54 -1.25
N ALA A 320 11.40 -6.35 -1.14
CA ALA A 320 11.57 -5.65 0.12
C ALA A 320 10.23 -5.38 0.84
N PHE A 321 9.13 -5.30 0.07
CA PHE A 321 7.78 -5.07 0.60
C PHE A 321 6.84 -6.28 0.53
N GLY A 322 7.37 -7.49 0.32
CA GLY A 322 6.61 -8.74 0.45
C GLY A 322 5.80 -9.14 -0.78
N VAL A 323 5.90 -8.41 -1.89
CA VAL A 323 5.30 -8.80 -3.16
C VAL A 323 5.99 -10.07 -3.68
N GLU A 324 5.20 -11.10 -4.03
CA GLU A 324 5.76 -12.39 -4.44
C GLU A 324 6.27 -12.40 -5.88
N GLY A 325 5.57 -11.71 -6.75
CA GLY A 325 5.85 -11.63 -8.18
C GLY A 325 4.81 -10.78 -8.88
N PHE A 326 4.84 -10.74 -10.19
CA PHE A 326 3.92 -9.94 -11.00
C PHE A 326 3.06 -10.78 -11.92
N MET A 327 1.79 -10.38 -12.13
CA MET A 327 0.97 -10.85 -13.23
C MET A 327 1.09 -9.87 -14.39
N TYR A 328 1.83 -10.26 -15.41
CA TYR A 328 2.06 -9.43 -16.60
C TYR A 328 0.82 -9.41 -17.50
N TYR A 329 0.37 -8.24 -17.93
CA TYR A 329 -0.51 -8.13 -19.08
C TYR A 329 0.24 -8.62 -20.32
N TYR A 330 -0.30 -9.64 -20.95
CA TYR A 330 0.29 -10.25 -22.14
C TYR A 330 -0.59 -9.99 -23.35
N TYR A 331 -0.06 -9.17 -24.25
CA TYR A 331 -0.77 -8.72 -25.44
C TYR A 331 -0.36 -9.57 -26.64
N TRP A 332 -1.20 -10.54 -26.97
CA TRP A 332 -1.02 -11.41 -28.13
C TRP A 332 -2.25 -11.30 -29.03
N PHE A 333 -2.03 -10.92 -30.30
CA PHE A 333 -3.06 -10.69 -31.30
C PHE A 333 -2.77 -11.52 -32.53
N ALA A 334 -3.51 -12.63 -32.75
CA ALA A 334 -3.41 -13.48 -33.94
C ALA A 334 -1.95 -13.81 -34.32
N GLY A 335 -1.14 -14.26 -33.37
CA GLY A 335 0.27 -14.62 -33.57
C GLY A 335 1.28 -13.50 -33.39
N LYS A 336 0.83 -12.26 -33.15
CA LYS A 336 1.70 -11.10 -32.92
C LYS A 336 1.74 -10.71 -31.43
N ARG A 337 2.93 -10.71 -30.84
CA ARG A 337 3.18 -10.15 -29.51
C ARG A 337 3.32 -8.64 -29.57
N LEU A 338 2.72 -7.93 -28.62
CA LEU A 338 2.98 -6.52 -28.37
C LEU A 338 3.49 -6.35 -26.95
N LEU A 339 4.40 -5.38 -26.75
CA LEU A 339 4.92 -4.99 -25.42
C LEU A 339 5.52 -6.17 -24.61
N SER A 340 5.94 -7.25 -25.27
CA SER A 340 6.43 -8.48 -24.62
C SER A 340 7.86 -8.36 -24.08
N MET A 341 8.61 -7.34 -24.50
CA MET A 341 10.03 -7.18 -24.15
C MET A 341 10.29 -7.25 -22.63
N PRO A 342 9.50 -6.62 -21.71
CA PRO A 342 9.79 -6.70 -20.28
C PRO A 342 9.73 -8.12 -19.71
N ILE A 343 8.75 -8.93 -20.09
CA ILE A 343 8.63 -10.33 -19.64
C ILE A 343 9.67 -11.23 -20.31
N GLU A 344 9.98 -11.01 -21.59
CA GLU A 344 11.04 -11.73 -22.32
C GLU A 344 12.40 -11.46 -21.68
N SER A 345 12.70 -10.20 -21.35
CA SER A 345 13.93 -9.83 -20.67
C SER A 345 14.00 -10.37 -19.24
N LEU A 346 12.87 -10.40 -18.50
CA LEU A 346 12.83 -11.07 -17.20
C LEU A 346 13.17 -12.56 -17.33
N ARG A 347 12.60 -13.25 -18.33
CA ARG A 347 12.91 -14.66 -18.59
C ARG A 347 14.39 -14.88 -18.93
N ALA A 348 14.97 -14.02 -19.75
CA ALA A 348 16.38 -14.08 -20.14
C ALA A 348 17.33 -13.70 -18.99
N SER A 349 16.86 -13.01 -17.96
CA SER A 349 17.65 -12.55 -16.83
C SER A 349 17.90 -13.66 -15.80
N GLY A 350 18.94 -13.47 -14.95
CA GLY A 350 19.19 -14.29 -13.77
C GLY A 350 18.39 -13.87 -12.53
N LEU A 351 17.45 -12.91 -12.64
CA LEU A 351 16.66 -12.40 -11.51
C LEU A 351 15.67 -13.46 -11.03
N ASN A 352 15.76 -13.85 -9.76
CA ASN A 352 14.92 -14.90 -9.17
C ASN A 352 13.61 -14.31 -8.62
N LYS A 353 12.68 -13.98 -9.51
CA LYS A 353 11.36 -13.46 -9.16
C LYS A 353 10.26 -14.21 -9.87
N LYS A 354 9.17 -14.46 -9.15
CA LYS A 354 8.01 -15.13 -9.72
C LYS A 354 7.22 -14.21 -10.64
N PHE A 355 6.61 -14.79 -11.65
CA PHE A 355 5.73 -14.11 -12.58
C PHE A 355 4.65 -15.06 -13.12
N CYS A 356 3.55 -14.51 -13.59
CA CYS A 356 2.56 -15.21 -14.38
C CYS A 356 1.99 -14.28 -15.45
N ILE A 357 1.13 -14.82 -16.29
CA ILE A 357 0.59 -14.13 -17.47
C ILE A 357 -0.92 -14.01 -17.35
N MET A 358 -1.44 -12.83 -17.71
CA MET A 358 -2.84 -12.62 -18.05
C MET A 358 -2.92 -12.28 -19.54
N TRP A 359 -3.56 -13.14 -20.34
CA TRP A 359 -3.83 -12.80 -21.72
C TRP A 359 -4.88 -11.70 -21.80
N ALA A 360 -4.43 -10.49 -22.11
CA ALA A 360 -5.27 -9.31 -22.34
C ALA A 360 -5.78 -9.35 -23.80
N ASN A 361 -6.76 -10.19 -24.05
CA ASN A 361 -7.20 -10.56 -25.40
C ASN A 361 -8.30 -9.65 -25.99
N GLU A 362 -8.57 -8.50 -25.37
CA GLU A 362 -9.49 -7.53 -25.95
C GLU A 362 -8.88 -6.76 -27.12
N ASN A 363 -9.70 -6.35 -28.08
CA ASN A 363 -9.27 -5.55 -29.22
C ASN A 363 -8.86 -4.14 -28.79
N TRP A 364 -7.76 -3.62 -29.30
CA TRP A 364 -7.36 -2.26 -29.07
C TRP A 364 -8.02 -1.31 -30.07
N THR A 365 -8.61 -0.26 -29.55
CA THR A 365 -9.27 0.82 -30.33
C THR A 365 -8.80 2.18 -29.84
N ARG A 366 -8.95 3.22 -30.68
CA ARG A 366 -8.72 4.60 -30.27
C ARG A 366 -9.69 5.09 -29.19
N LYS A 367 -10.75 4.35 -28.91
CA LYS A 367 -11.71 4.65 -27.82
C LYS A 367 -11.04 4.63 -26.43
N TRP A 368 -9.93 3.94 -26.31
CA TRP A 368 -9.16 3.82 -25.08
C TRP A 368 -8.64 5.19 -24.56
N ASP A 369 -8.32 6.12 -25.48
CA ASP A 369 -7.96 7.50 -25.14
C ASP A 369 -9.14 8.47 -25.29
N GLY A 370 -10.36 7.99 -25.49
CA GLY A 370 -11.58 8.78 -25.64
C GLY A 370 -11.77 9.41 -27.02
N ARG A 371 -10.93 9.16 -28.03
CA ARG A 371 -10.95 9.88 -29.32
C ARG A 371 -11.79 9.22 -30.40
N SER A 372 -11.74 7.91 -30.59
CA SER A 372 -12.56 7.22 -31.61
C SER A 372 -12.67 5.73 -31.33
N SER A 373 -13.60 5.04 -32.04
CA SER A 373 -13.76 3.59 -32.00
C SER A 373 -12.95 2.83 -33.07
N ASP A 374 -12.00 3.49 -33.75
CA ASP A 374 -11.20 2.88 -34.79
C ASP A 374 -10.34 1.75 -34.21
N LEU A 375 -10.43 0.59 -34.85
CA LEU A 375 -9.65 -0.59 -34.47
C LEU A 375 -8.16 -0.35 -34.80
N LEU A 376 -7.30 -0.46 -33.82
CA LEU A 376 -5.84 -0.37 -33.96
C LEU A 376 -5.24 -1.75 -34.24
N ILE A 377 -5.60 -2.75 -33.43
CA ILE A 377 -5.27 -4.17 -33.60
C ILE A 377 -6.33 -5.02 -32.88
N GLY A 378 -6.63 -6.18 -33.42
CA GLY A 378 -7.63 -7.08 -32.85
C GLY A 378 -7.30 -8.54 -33.03
N GLN A 379 -8.05 -9.37 -32.35
CA GLN A 379 -8.01 -10.83 -32.53
C GLN A 379 -8.63 -11.21 -33.86
N ASN A 380 -8.04 -12.20 -34.52
CA ASN A 380 -8.59 -12.83 -35.71
C ASN A 380 -8.54 -14.36 -35.58
N TYR A 381 -9.49 -14.88 -34.81
CA TYR A 381 -9.54 -16.31 -34.48
C TYR A 381 -9.87 -17.22 -35.69
N GLN A 382 -10.32 -16.65 -36.81
CA GLN A 382 -10.52 -17.42 -38.08
C GLN A 382 -9.20 -17.70 -38.80
N GLU A 383 -8.26 -16.76 -38.72
CA GLU A 383 -6.95 -16.88 -39.36
C GLU A 383 -5.92 -17.53 -38.42
N VAL A 384 -5.91 -17.15 -37.16
CA VAL A 384 -5.04 -17.74 -36.13
C VAL A 384 -5.92 -18.14 -34.93
N PRO A 385 -6.23 -19.46 -34.82
CA PRO A 385 -7.06 -19.96 -33.73
C PRO A 385 -6.49 -19.65 -32.33
N ALA A 386 -7.35 -19.48 -31.35
CA ALA A 386 -6.94 -19.25 -29.95
C ALA A 386 -6.12 -20.44 -29.37
N THR A 387 -6.20 -21.61 -29.98
CA THR A 387 -5.36 -22.77 -29.62
C THR A 387 -3.88 -22.50 -29.79
N GLU A 388 -3.47 -21.61 -30.71
CA GLU A 388 -2.07 -21.28 -30.98
C GLU A 388 -1.45 -20.42 -29.85
N PHE A 389 -2.27 -19.76 -29.04
CA PHE A 389 -1.79 -18.94 -27.91
C PHE A 389 -0.93 -19.75 -26.93
N ILE A 390 -1.27 -21.03 -26.70
CA ILE A 390 -0.51 -21.84 -25.74
C ILE A 390 0.91 -22.11 -26.22
N GLU A 391 1.11 -22.29 -27.53
CA GLU A 391 2.44 -22.52 -28.12
C GLU A 391 3.32 -21.27 -27.95
N ASP A 392 2.70 -20.09 -28.08
CA ASP A 392 3.38 -18.80 -27.89
C ASP A 392 3.86 -18.57 -26.45
N VAL A 393 3.09 -19.00 -25.44
CA VAL A 393 3.46 -18.83 -24.02
C VAL A 393 4.22 -20.02 -23.42
N MET A 394 4.42 -21.10 -24.18
CA MET A 394 5.04 -22.34 -23.72
C MET A 394 6.43 -22.12 -23.10
N GLU A 395 7.22 -21.24 -23.68
CA GLU A 395 8.56 -20.90 -23.18
C GLU A 395 8.54 -20.25 -21.80
N PHE A 396 7.49 -19.47 -21.47
CA PHE A 396 7.31 -18.88 -20.15
C PHE A 396 6.80 -19.92 -19.15
N LEU A 397 5.88 -20.79 -19.55
CA LEU A 397 5.36 -21.86 -18.70
C LEU A 397 6.44 -22.85 -18.26
N ARG A 398 7.51 -23.06 -19.05
CA ARG A 398 8.66 -23.90 -18.71
C ARG A 398 9.58 -23.27 -17.66
N ASP A 399 9.50 -21.97 -17.46
CA ASP A 399 10.35 -21.26 -16.48
C ASP A 399 10.00 -21.72 -15.05
N GLU A 400 11.00 -22.05 -14.25
CA GLU A 400 10.82 -22.50 -12.86
C GLU A 400 10.27 -21.38 -11.96
N ARG A 401 10.47 -20.12 -12.34
CA ARG A 401 9.95 -18.93 -11.65
C ARG A 401 8.47 -18.68 -11.96
N TYR A 402 7.89 -19.37 -12.94
CA TYR A 402 6.48 -19.17 -13.27
C TYR A 402 5.59 -19.51 -12.07
N LEU A 403 4.68 -18.60 -11.72
CA LEU A 403 3.83 -18.70 -10.53
C LEU A 403 2.96 -19.95 -10.57
N THR A 404 2.95 -20.70 -9.48
CA THR A 404 2.13 -21.89 -9.32
C THR A 404 1.22 -21.78 -8.09
N VAL A 405 0.12 -22.53 -8.14
CA VAL A 405 -0.75 -22.82 -7.00
C VAL A 405 -0.98 -24.34 -7.01
N ASN A 406 -0.61 -25.01 -5.93
CA ASN A 406 -0.67 -26.48 -5.83
C ASN A 406 -0.02 -27.20 -7.03
N GLY A 407 1.14 -26.69 -7.47
CA GLY A 407 1.89 -27.21 -8.60
C GLY A 407 1.32 -26.90 -9.99
N LYS A 408 0.17 -26.25 -10.10
CA LYS A 408 -0.43 -25.84 -11.37
C LYS A 408 0.04 -24.45 -11.76
N LYS A 409 0.43 -24.26 -13.04
CA LYS A 409 0.86 -22.97 -13.61
C LYS A 409 -0.34 -22.02 -13.74
N VAL A 410 -0.26 -20.83 -13.15
CA VAL A 410 -1.35 -19.83 -13.16
C VAL A 410 -1.41 -19.11 -14.52
N LEU A 411 -2.50 -19.26 -15.25
CA LEU A 411 -2.74 -18.55 -16.51
C LEU A 411 -4.12 -17.90 -16.48
N SER A 412 -4.14 -16.57 -16.60
CA SER A 412 -5.39 -15.80 -16.60
C SER A 412 -5.80 -15.39 -18.00
N VAL A 413 -7.11 -15.33 -18.25
CA VAL A 413 -7.71 -14.88 -19.52
C VAL A 413 -8.67 -13.73 -19.22
N TYR A 414 -8.53 -12.60 -19.93
CA TYR A 414 -9.30 -11.40 -19.65
C TYR A 414 -10.73 -11.47 -20.20
N ARG A 415 -10.93 -11.82 -21.47
CA ARG A 415 -12.23 -11.86 -22.15
C ARG A 415 -12.54 -13.24 -22.70
N VAL A 416 -12.96 -14.15 -21.82
CA VAL A 416 -13.21 -15.56 -22.18
C VAL A 416 -14.28 -15.69 -23.25
N ASN A 417 -15.38 -14.93 -23.16
CA ASN A 417 -16.50 -15.02 -24.14
C ASN A 417 -16.15 -14.53 -25.55
N GLN A 418 -15.02 -13.83 -25.72
CA GLN A 418 -14.53 -13.47 -27.05
C GLN A 418 -13.79 -14.63 -27.76
N ILE A 419 -13.47 -15.70 -27.05
CA ILE A 419 -12.77 -16.87 -27.60
C ILE A 419 -13.82 -17.85 -28.14
N PRO A 420 -13.86 -18.12 -29.44
CA PRO A 420 -14.76 -19.14 -29.99
C PRO A 420 -14.45 -20.52 -29.40
N ASP A 421 -15.48 -21.26 -29.02
CA ASP A 421 -15.38 -22.63 -28.46
C ASP A 421 -14.35 -22.72 -27.32
N HIS A 422 -14.26 -21.70 -26.45
CA HIS A 422 -13.22 -21.54 -25.42
C HIS A 422 -12.98 -22.82 -24.60
N LYS A 423 -14.01 -23.60 -24.31
CA LYS A 423 -13.88 -24.86 -23.57
C LYS A 423 -12.97 -25.86 -24.29
N GLN A 424 -13.16 -26.02 -25.61
CA GLN A 424 -12.32 -26.88 -26.42
C GLN A 424 -10.88 -26.33 -26.54
N VAL A 425 -10.76 -24.99 -26.58
CA VAL A 425 -9.47 -24.31 -26.58
C VAL A 425 -8.73 -24.58 -25.25
N PHE A 426 -9.40 -24.47 -24.11
CA PHE A 426 -8.80 -24.74 -22.79
C PHE A 426 -8.43 -26.22 -22.61
N ASP A 427 -9.24 -27.15 -23.11
CA ASP A 427 -8.91 -28.57 -23.12
C ASP A 427 -7.67 -28.86 -24.01
N HIS A 428 -7.55 -28.16 -25.14
CA HIS A 428 -6.38 -28.21 -25.98
C HIS A 428 -5.14 -27.70 -25.24
N TRP A 429 -5.21 -26.54 -24.61
CA TRP A 429 -4.09 -25.96 -23.85
C TRP A 429 -3.60 -26.89 -22.74
N ARG A 430 -4.51 -27.46 -21.94
CA ARG A 430 -4.14 -28.42 -20.90
C ARG A 430 -3.45 -29.66 -21.49
N ARG A 431 -3.96 -30.20 -22.57
CA ARG A 431 -3.36 -31.34 -23.23
C ARG A 431 -1.94 -31.02 -23.73
N ARG A 432 -1.76 -29.88 -24.40
CA ARG A 432 -0.44 -29.49 -24.93
C ARG A 432 0.59 -29.29 -23.82
N VAL A 433 0.23 -28.65 -22.73
CA VAL A 433 1.11 -28.43 -21.58
C VAL A 433 1.54 -29.73 -20.92
N ARG A 434 0.63 -30.74 -20.85
CA ARG A 434 0.98 -32.09 -20.38
C ARG A 434 1.89 -32.83 -21.34
N GLU A 435 1.61 -32.81 -22.65
CA GLU A 435 2.42 -33.43 -23.68
C GLU A 435 3.86 -32.91 -23.70
N GLU A 436 4.05 -31.64 -23.40
CA GLU A 436 5.34 -30.97 -23.25
C GLU A 436 6.03 -31.21 -21.89
N GLY A 437 5.41 -31.98 -21.01
CA GLY A 437 5.97 -32.33 -19.69
C GLY A 437 6.04 -31.16 -18.68
N ILE A 438 5.30 -30.07 -18.92
CA ILE A 438 5.33 -28.88 -18.06
C ILE A 438 4.47 -29.08 -16.80
N GLY A 439 3.43 -29.92 -16.86
CA GLY A 439 2.51 -30.20 -15.77
C GLY A 439 1.08 -29.76 -16.05
N GLU A 440 0.43 -29.11 -15.10
CA GLU A 440 -0.97 -28.72 -15.19
C GLU A 440 -1.13 -27.17 -15.20
N LEU A 441 -2.22 -26.71 -15.81
CA LEU A 441 -2.64 -25.31 -15.77
C LEU A 441 -3.68 -25.08 -14.68
N LEU A 442 -3.59 -23.96 -13.98
CA LEU A 442 -4.67 -23.31 -13.27
C LEU A 442 -5.19 -22.19 -14.18
N LEU A 443 -6.28 -22.47 -14.89
CA LEU A 443 -6.91 -21.50 -15.79
C LEU A 443 -7.94 -20.68 -15.03
N ILE A 444 -7.70 -19.38 -14.92
CA ILE A 444 -8.59 -18.44 -14.24
C ILE A 444 -9.02 -17.33 -15.19
N ASN A 445 -10.25 -16.84 -15.05
CA ASN A 445 -10.69 -15.65 -15.78
C ASN A 445 -10.72 -14.41 -14.89
N VAL A 446 -10.76 -13.27 -15.55
CA VAL A 446 -11.06 -12.00 -14.88
C VAL A 446 -12.56 -11.88 -14.64
N ASP A 447 -12.97 -11.59 -13.40
CA ASP A 447 -14.37 -11.34 -13.04
C ASP A 447 -14.79 -9.94 -13.51
N VAL A 448 -15.44 -9.88 -14.66
CA VAL A 448 -16.02 -8.66 -15.23
C VAL A 448 -17.51 -8.85 -15.48
N LEU A 449 -18.27 -7.74 -15.55
CA LEU A 449 -19.68 -7.77 -15.83
C LEU A 449 -19.98 -8.37 -17.21
N ARG A 450 -21.12 -9.06 -17.35
CA ARG A 450 -21.56 -9.67 -18.62
C ARG A 450 -21.64 -8.67 -19.76
N GLU A 451 -22.06 -7.44 -19.49
CA GLU A 451 -22.11 -6.34 -20.46
C GLU A 451 -20.74 -5.90 -20.98
N PHE A 452 -19.66 -6.29 -20.29
CA PHE A 452 -18.27 -6.11 -20.71
C PHE A 452 -17.61 -7.45 -21.13
N ASP A 453 -18.36 -8.34 -21.75
CA ASP A 453 -17.92 -9.68 -22.18
C ASP A 453 -17.45 -10.58 -21.01
N GLY A 454 -18.01 -10.39 -19.82
CA GLY A 454 -17.78 -11.28 -18.68
C GLY A 454 -18.37 -12.67 -18.92
N LEU A 455 -17.91 -13.66 -18.17
CA LEU A 455 -18.35 -15.06 -18.30
C LEU A 455 -19.87 -15.17 -18.15
N THR A 456 -20.52 -15.80 -19.15
CA THR A 456 -21.98 -15.90 -19.23
C THR A 456 -22.53 -17.21 -18.70
N GLU A 457 -21.70 -18.22 -18.55
CA GLU A 457 -22.02 -19.54 -18.02
C GLU A 457 -21.46 -19.77 -16.62
N ASP A 458 -21.88 -20.83 -15.95
CA ASP A 458 -21.32 -21.22 -14.67
C ASP A 458 -19.85 -21.62 -14.82
N LEU A 459 -19.00 -21.24 -13.86
CA LEU A 459 -17.56 -21.54 -13.87
C LEU A 459 -17.29 -23.02 -14.13
N LYS A 460 -18.05 -23.94 -13.50
CA LYS A 460 -17.91 -25.40 -13.68
C LYS A 460 -18.13 -25.87 -15.12
N ASP A 461 -18.89 -25.11 -15.92
CA ASP A 461 -19.24 -25.45 -17.30
C ASP A 461 -18.34 -24.76 -18.32
N SER A 462 -17.54 -23.79 -17.91
CA SER A 462 -16.68 -22.97 -18.76
C SER A 462 -15.34 -23.62 -19.15
N GLY A 463 -14.93 -24.68 -18.43
CA GLY A 463 -13.60 -25.26 -18.57
C GLY A 463 -12.51 -24.49 -17.79
N LEU A 464 -12.87 -23.53 -16.96
CA LEU A 464 -11.96 -22.80 -16.08
C LEU A 464 -11.88 -23.46 -14.69
N ASP A 465 -10.77 -23.23 -13.97
CA ASP A 465 -10.57 -23.71 -12.60
C ASP A 465 -11.02 -22.68 -11.56
N GLY A 466 -11.08 -21.39 -11.94
CA GLY A 466 -11.43 -20.31 -11.04
C GLY A 466 -11.59 -18.97 -11.72
N THR A 467 -11.80 -17.96 -10.90
CA THR A 467 -11.90 -16.57 -11.32
C THR A 467 -11.10 -15.67 -10.38
N HIS A 468 -10.70 -14.49 -10.83
CA HIS A 468 -10.16 -13.48 -9.94
C HIS A 468 -10.84 -12.13 -10.13
N TRP A 469 -10.92 -11.40 -9.04
CA TRP A 469 -11.42 -10.03 -9.09
C TRP A 469 -10.42 -9.12 -9.82
N PHE A 470 -10.98 -8.04 -10.38
CA PHE A 470 -10.20 -7.00 -11.07
C PHE A 470 -10.87 -5.64 -10.82
N PRO A 471 -10.80 -5.11 -9.58
CA PRO A 471 -11.42 -3.83 -9.29
C PRO A 471 -10.80 -2.71 -10.14
N PRO A 472 -11.59 -1.71 -10.61
CA PRO A 472 -12.94 -1.42 -10.17
C PRO A 472 -14.07 -2.17 -10.89
N HIS A 473 -13.77 -3.18 -11.73
CA HIS A 473 -14.83 -4.01 -12.30
C HIS A 473 -15.67 -4.66 -11.20
N ASN A 474 -16.97 -4.71 -11.41
CA ASN A 474 -17.96 -5.22 -10.46
C ASN A 474 -17.98 -4.48 -9.10
N ALA A 475 -17.35 -3.32 -8.99
CA ALA A 475 -17.41 -2.50 -7.80
C ALA A 475 -18.78 -1.81 -7.66
N LYS A 476 -19.18 -1.55 -6.42
CA LYS A 476 -20.30 -0.65 -6.15
C LYS A 476 -19.88 0.78 -6.48
N TRP A 477 -20.64 1.44 -7.35
CA TRP A 477 -20.45 2.85 -7.64
C TRP A 477 -21.29 3.68 -6.69
N GLU A 478 -20.62 4.56 -5.95
CA GLU A 478 -21.25 5.58 -5.12
C GLU A 478 -20.71 6.93 -5.57
N TRP A 479 -21.61 7.73 -6.18
CA TRP A 479 -21.24 9.02 -6.77
C TRP A 479 -21.09 10.08 -5.68
N ILE A 480 -20.09 10.93 -5.88
CA ILE A 480 -19.87 12.16 -5.12
C ILE A 480 -20.34 13.33 -5.99
N ASP A 481 -21.08 14.27 -5.40
CA ASP A 481 -21.54 15.45 -6.11
C ASP A 481 -20.33 16.34 -6.50
N TYR A 482 -20.33 16.82 -7.73
CA TYR A 482 -19.29 17.71 -8.24
C TYR A 482 -19.10 18.96 -7.36
N ALA A 483 -20.19 19.52 -6.84
CA ALA A 483 -20.15 20.69 -5.98
C ALA A 483 -19.46 20.41 -4.63
N GLU A 484 -19.55 19.17 -4.14
CA GLU A 484 -18.94 18.73 -2.87
C GLU A 484 -17.42 18.81 -2.91
N LEU A 485 -16.81 18.44 -4.04
CA LEU A 485 -15.37 18.52 -4.28
C LEU A 485 -14.95 19.80 -5.00
N GLY A 486 -15.89 20.66 -5.43
CA GLY A 486 -15.60 21.85 -6.23
C GLY A 486 -15.01 21.50 -7.59
N ALA A 487 -15.58 20.48 -8.26
CA ALA A 487 -15.10 20.03 -9.56
C ALA A 487 -15.17 21.15 -10.61
N ASP A 488 -14.18 21.13 -11.52
CA ASP A 488 -14.13 22.07 -12.64
C ASP A 488 -15.38 21.96 -13.54
N ALA A 489 -15.85 23.08 -14.04
CA ALA A 489 -17.04 23.14 -14.89
C ALA A 489 -16.92 22.39 -16.23
N GLU A 490 -15.71 22.07 -16.66
CA GLU A 490 -15.43 21.25 -17.85
C GLU A 490 -15.46 19.75 -17.55
N PHE A 491 -15.39 19.34 -16.29
CA PHE A 491 -15.38 17.92 -15.91
C PHE A 491 -16.73 17.26 -16.21
N ARG A 492 -16.70 16.09 -16.84
CA ARG A 492 -17.87 15.31 -17.29
C ARG A 492 -17.71 13.82 -16.97
N GLY A 493 -16.67 13.45 -16.21
CA GLY A 493 -16.40 12.08 -15.79
C GLY A 493 -17.22 11.68 -14.56
N ASN A 494 -16.79 10.65 -13.89
CA ASN A 494 -17.44 10.20 -12.66
C ASN A 494 -16.53 10.45 -11.45
N LEU A 495 -17.09 11.08 -10.41
CA LEU A 495 -16.46 11.15 -9.08
C LEU A 495 -17.12 10.10 -8.19
N LEU A 496 -16.33 9.18 -7.68
CA LEU A 496 -16.79 7.99 -6.98
C LEU A 496 -16.08 7.85 -5.63
N SER A 497 -16.77 7.34 -4.64
CA SER A 497 -16.24 7.14 -3.29
C SER A 497 -15.37 5.88 -3.22
N TYR A 498 -14.07 6.05 -2.94
CA TYR A 498 -13.17 4.93 -2.66
C TYR A 498 -13.53 4.23 -1.35
N GLY A 499 -13.93 4.98 -0.32
CA GLY A 499 -14.37 4.42 0.96
C GLY A 499 -15.59 3.50 0.82
N ALA A 500 -16.58 3.91 0.02
CA ALA A 500 -17.78 3.10 -0.26
C ALA A 500 -17.44 1.82 -1.06
N LEU A 501 -16.52 1.93 -2.02
CA LEU A 501 -16.00 0.77 -2.75
C LEU A 501 -15.35 -0.23 -1.79
N VAL A 502 -14.47 0.24 -0.92
CA VAL A 502 -13.78 -0.62 0.06
C VAL A 502 -14.78 -1.29 1.00
N ALA A 503 -15.72 -0.53 1.56
CA ALA A 503 -16.76 -1.07 2.44
C ALA A 503 -17.62 -2.16 1.75
N ASP A 504 -17.90 -2.01 0.45
CA ASP A 504 -18.58 -3.05 -0.32
C ASP A 504 -17.70 -4.28 -0.55
N ALA A 505 -16.44 -4.08 -0.93
CA ALA A 505 -15.49 -5.15 -1.16
C ALA A 505 -15.22 -5.98 0.11
N GLU A 506 -15.16 -5.33 1.28
CA GLU A 506 -15.01 -6.00 2.58
C GLU A 506 -16.20 -6.93 2.87
N ARG A 507 -17.44 -6.50 2.60
CA ARG A 507 -18.63 -7.37 2.72
C ARG A 507 -18.66 -8.52 1.72
N ARG A 508 -18.15 -8.29 0.50
CA ARG A 508 -18.11 -9.31 -0.55
C ARG A 508 -17.08 -10.39 -0.24
N VAL A 509 -15.92 -10.03 0.29
CA VAL A 509 -14.85 -10.99 0.58
C VAL A 509 -15.20 -11.94 1.73
N GLU A 510 -16.09 -11.55 2.64
CA GLU A 510 -16.62 -12.44 3.70
C GLU A 510 -17.37 -13.67 3.14
N LYS A 511 -17.87 -13.57 1.93
CA LYS A 511 -18.64 -14.61 1.23
C LYS A 511 -17.90 -15.17 0.02
N ILE A 512 -16.57 -15.00 -0.03
CA ILE A 512 -15.79 -15.39 -1.19
C ILE A 512 -15.80 -16.91 -1.38
N GLU A 513 -16.08 -17.34 -2.60
CA GLU A 513 -16.06 -18.76 -2.98
C GLU A 513 -14.62 -19.30 -3.08
N ALA A 514 -14.46 -20.60 -2.89
CA ALA A 514 -13.13 -21.26 -2.90
C ALA A 514 -12.37 -21.06 -4.22
N ALA A 515 -13.09 -21.12 -5.37
CA ALA A 515 -12.51 -20.95 -6.70
C ALA A 515 -12.30 -19.47 -7.09
N THR A 516 -12.57 -18.53 -6.20
CA THR A 516 -12.39 -17.09 -6.45
C THR A 516 -11.15 -16.57 -5.73
N TYR A 517 -10.24 -15.96 -6.48
CA TYR A 517 -9.07 -15.26 -5.96
C TYR A 517 -9.39 -13.77 -5.83
N PRO A 518 -9.37 -13.20 -4.62
CA PRO A 518 -9.70 -11.79 -4.46
C PRO A 518 -8.61 -10.87 -5.01
N ALA A 519 -9.00 -9.66 -5.36
CA ALA A 519 -8.08 -8.57 -5.62
C ALA A 519 -8.48 -7.32 -4.83
N VAL A 520 -7.49 -6.50 -4.52
CA VAL A 520 -7.64 -5.17 -3.96
C VAL A 520 -7.12 -4.12 -4.95
N MET A 521 -7.54 -2.87 -4.81
CA MET A 521 -7.13 -1.80 -5.70
C MET A 521 -6.49 -0.67 -4.90
N VAL A 522 -5.32 -0.21 -5.34
CA VAL A 522 -4.61 0.91 -4.71
C VAL A 522 -5.43 2.20 -4.84
N ASN A 523 -5.80 2.52 -6.06
CA ASN A 523 -6.60 3.66 -6.48
C ASN A 523 -7.11 3.40 -7.90
N PHE A 524 -8.01 4.24 -8.39
CA PHE A 524 -8.32 4.32 -9.81
C PHE A 524 -8.70 5.75 -10.18
N ASP A 525 -7.98 6.29 -11.16
CA ASP A 525 -8.15 7.63 -11.65
C ASP A 525 -7.58 7.70 -13.08
N ASN A 526 -8.42 7.53 -14.07
CA ASN A 526 -7.99 7.48 -15.47
C ASN A 526 -8.06 8.85 -16.19
N THR A 527 -8.10 9.95 -15.42
CA THR A 527 -8.10 11.31 -16.00
C THR A 527 -6.85 11.60 -16.82
N ALA A 528 -5.72 10.95 -16.54
CA ALA A 528 -4.51 11.05 -17.36
C ALA A 528 -4.73 10.59 -18.82
N ARG A 529 -5.57 9.55 -19.03
CA ARG A 529 -5.94 9.06 -20.37
C ARG A 529 -7.16 9.78 -20.93
N ARG A 530 -8.19 10.02 -20.11
CA ARG A 530 -9.52 10.47 -20.54
C ARG A 530 -9.79 11.94 -20.27
N GLN A 531 -8.84 12.64 -19.67
CA GLN A 531 -8.92 14.06 -19.35
C GLN A 531 -10.25 14.38 -18.60
N TRP A 532 -11.01 15.33 -19.06
CA TRP A 532 -12.27 15.77 -18.47
C TRP A 532 -13.38 14.70 -18.39
N ALA A 533 -13.22 13.57 -19.06
CA ALA A 533 -14.20 12.47 -19.09
C ALA A 533 -13.71 11.23 -18.31
N GLY A 534 -12.73 11.39 -17.46
CA GLY A 534 -12.17 10.30 -16.66
C GLY A 534 -13.03 9.92 -15.48
N ASP A 535 -12.83 8.70 -14.97
CA ASP A 535 -13.43 8.19 -13.74
C ASP A 535 -12.42 8.28 -12.62
N VAL A 536 -12.82 8.83 -11.46
CA VAL A 536 -11.97 9.05 -10.29
C VAL A 536 -12.61 8.44 -9.06
N TRP A 537 -11.93 7.49 -8.41
CA TRP A 537 -12.26 7.06 -7.04
C TRP A 537 -11.56 7.96 -6.03
N HIS A 538 -12.29 8.96 -5.55
CA HIS A 538 -11.81 9.93 -4.57
C HIS A 538 -11.61 9.29 -3.18
N GLY A 539 -10.58 9.74 -2.46
CA GLY A 539 -10.33 9.35 -1.07
C GLY A 539 -9.44 8.12 -0.90
N SER A 540 -8.80 7.63 -1.98
CA SER A 540 -7.80 6.58 -1.84
C SER A 540 -6.60 7.06 -1.01
N ASN A 541 -6.21 6.24 -0.02
CA ASN A 541 -5.07 6.50 0.84
C ASN A 541 -4.50 5.18 1.40
N PRO A 542 -3.25 5.15 1.89
CA PRO A 542 -2.61 3.92 2.37
C PRO A 542 -3.30 3.23 3.55
N TYR A 543 -4.06 3.98 4.37
CA TYR A 543 -4.75 3.44 5.55
C TYR A 543 -5.99 2.63 5.16
N THR A 544 -6.89 3.21 4.39
CA THR A 544 -8.07 2.52 3.86
C THR A 544 -7.67 1.32 2.99
N PHE A 545 -6.63 1.46 2.16
CA PHE A 545 -6.06 0.37 1.38
C PHE A 545 -5.54 -0.77 2.26
N ARG A 546 -4.78 -0.46 3.33
CA ARG A 546 -4.30 -1.47 4.29
C ARG A 546 -5.46 -2.23 4.92
N ARG A 547 -6.52 -1.52 5.35
CA ARG A 547 -7.72 -2.14 5.95
C ARG A 547 -8.35 -3.14 4.98
N TRP A 548 -8.56 -2.74 3.73
CA TRP A 548 -9.10 -3.63 2.69
C TRP A 548 -8.21 -4.86 2.49
N LEU A 549 -6.92 -4.67 2.30
CA LEU A 549 -5.97 -5.77 2.11
C LEU A 549 -5.93 -6.70 3.34
N SER A 550 -5.96 -6.16 4.57
CA SER A 550 -5.98 -6.95 5.80
C SER A 550 -7.27 -7.77 5.93
N THR A 551 -8.43 -7.16 5.65
CA THR A 551 -9.71 -7.88 5.65
C THR A 551 -9.71 -9.00 4.61
N THR A 552 -9.17 -8.73 3.42
CA THR A 552 -9.01 -9.74 2.35
C THR A 552 -8.10 -10.88 2.80
N ALA A 553 -6.96 -10.56 3.40
CA ALA A 553 -5.99 -11.54 3.90
C ALA A 553 -6.59 -12.46 4.97
N ARG A 554 -7.37 -11.91 5.92
CA ARG A 554 -8.08 -12.71 6.95
C ARG A 554 -9.06 -13.69 6.33
N ASN A 555 -9.79 -13.30 5.31
CA ASN A 555 -10.80 -14.14 4.67
C ASN A 555 -10.20 -15.29 3.83
N VAL A 556 -8.97 -15.16 3.36
CA VAL A 556 -8.27 -16.27 2.67
C VAL A 556 -7.33 -17.06 3.59
N ALA A 557 -7.15 -16.65 4.84
CA ALA A 557 -6.19 -17.25 5.77
C ALA A 557 -6.43 -18.75 6.06
N ASN A 558 -7.69 -19.21 5.95
CA ASN A 558 -8.06 -20.62 6.15
C ASN A 558 -7.80 -21.51 4.93
N ARG A 559 -7.38 -20.94 3.79
CA ARG A 559 -6.99 -21.71 2.61
C ARG A 559 -5.60 -22.30 2.77
N ASP A 560 -5.28 -23.29 1.96
CA ASP A 560 -3.89 -23.77 1.88
C ASP A 560 -2.94 -22.60 1.59
N PRO A 561 -1.72 -22.59 2.14
CA PRO A 561 -0.79 -21.47 1.95
C PRO A 561 -0.56 -21.09 0.49
N GLU A 562 -0.53 -22.05 -0.44
CA GLU A 562 -0.41 -21.77 -1.87
C GLU A 562 -1.65 -21.14 -2.50
N GLU A 563 -2.82 -21.33 -1.92
CA GLU A 563 -4.10 -20.76 -2.39
C GLU A 563 -4.42 -19.38 -1.80
N ARG A 564 -3.60 -18.88 -0.86
CA ARG A 564 -3.75 -17.55 -0.26
C ARG A 564 -3.32 -16.42 -1.21
N LEU A 565 -3.62 -16.56 -2.47
CA LEU A 565 -3.27 -15.62 -3.52
C LEU A 565 -4.23 -14.42 -3.48
N VAL A 566 -3.66 -13.21 -3.43
CA VAL A 566 -4.39 -11.93 -3.49
C VAL A 566 -3.76 -11.08 -4.59
N PHE A 567 -4.56 -10.71 -5.59
CA PHE A 567 -4.11 -9.80 -6.62
C PHE A 567 -4.22 -8.35 -6.18
N VAL A 568 -3.40 -7.48 -6.78
CA VAL A 568 -3.44 -6.04 -6.50
C VAL A 568 -3.51 -5.27 -7.82
N ASN A 569 -4.48 -4.41 -7.99
CA ASN A 569 -4.55 -3.48 -9.10
C ASN A 569 -3.98 -2.12 -8.67
N ALA A 570 -2.76 -1.77 -9.09
CA ALA A 570 -1.75 -2.51 -9.82
C ALA A 570 -0.34 -2.16 -9.31
N TRP A 571 0.69 -2.73 -9.92
CA TRP A 571 2.07 -2.31 -9.65
C TRP A 571 2.31 -0.91 -10.22
N ASN A 572 2.01 -0.70 -11.51
CA ASN A 572 2.47 0.46 -12.27
C ASN A 572 1.45 1.01 -13.28
N GLU A 573 0.16 0.96 -13.02
CA GLU A 573 -0.86 1.61 -13.86
C GLU A 573 -0.94 3.11 -13.59
N TRP A 574 0.16 3.85 -13.87
CA TRP A 574 0.30 5.28 -13.58
C TRP A 574 -0.78 6.14 -14.22
N ALA A 575 -1.15 5.85 -15.47
CA ALA A 575 -2.17 6.63 -16.18
C ALA A 575 -3.63 6.29 -15.77
N GLU A 576 -3.80 5.24 -14.95
CA GLU A 576 -5.05 4.92 -14.26
C GLU A 576 -4.99 5.18 -12.76
N GLY A 577 -3.88 5.75 -12.28
CA GLY A 577 -3.68 6.06 -10.88
C GLY A 577 -3.57 4.83 -9.96
N ALA A 578 -3.64 3.61 -10.49
CA ALA A 578 -3.56 2.37 -9.75
C ALA A 578 -2.10 1.93 -9.60
N VAL A 579 -1.41 2.47 -8.59
CA VAL A 579 0.06 2.37 -8.49
C VAL A 579 0.53 2.01 -7.09
N LEU A 580 1.23 0.87 -6.97
CA LEU A 580 1.99 0.51 -5.77
C LEU A 580 3.38 1.15 -5.77
N GLU A 581 3.98 1.42 -6.92
CA GLU A 581 5.28 2.08 -7.01
C GLU A 581 5.27 3.42 -6.26
N PRO A 582 6.38 3.80 -5.61
CA PRO A 582 6.42 5.00 -4.77
C PRO A 582 6.15 6.28 -5.55
N SER A 583 5.17 7.06 -5.10
CA SER A 583 4.79 8.36 -5.66
C SER A 583 5.29 9.53 -4.80
N VAL A 584 5.31 10.73 -5.38
CA VAL A 584 5.68 11.94 -4.64
C VAL A 584 4.74 12.16 -3.45
N ARG A 585 3.44 11.97 -3.64
CA ARG A 585 2.43 12.21 -2.60
C ARG A 585 2.48 11.20 -1.47
N HIS A 586 2.50 9.90 -1.80
CA HIS A 586 2.35 8.83 -0.81
C HIS A 586 3.67 8.18 -0.40
N GLY A 587 4.78 8.50 -1.07
CA GLY A 587 6.05 7.80 -0.85
C GLY A 587 5.87 6.30 -0.99
N PHE A 588 6.38 5.56 -0.03
CA PHE A 588 6.26 4.10 0.07
C PHE A 588 4.98 3.64 0.80
N GLY A 589 4.05 4.54 1.15
CA GLY A 589 2.91 4.24 2.02
C GLY A 589 2.09 3.02 1.62
N TYR A 590 1.76 2.86 0.34
CA TYR A 590 1.03 1.67 -0.15
C TYR A 590 1.87 0.39 -0.06
N LEU A 591 3.15 0.45 -0.38
CA LEU A 591 4.07 -0.68 -0.21
C LEU A 591 4.26 -1.05 1.26
N CYS A 592 4.35 -0.05 2.15
CA CYS A 592 4.38 -0.28 3.59
C CYS A 592 3.11 -0.99 4.08
N ALA A 593 1.94 -0.63 3.53
CA ALA A 593 0.67 -1.30 3.82
C ALA A 593 0.69 -2.77 3.33
N VAL A 594 1.22 -3.03 2.12
CA VAL A 594 1.38 -4.41 1.62
C VAL A 594 2.29 -5.21 2.56
N ARG A 595 3.47 -4.67 2.88
CA ARG A 595 4.44 -5.34 3.76
C ARG A 595 3.85 -5.65 5.14
N ASP A 596 3.14 -4.69 5.73
CA ASP A 596 2.52 -4.85 7.04
C ASP A 596 1.47 -5.97 7.05
N VAL A 597 0.66 -6.11 5.99
CA VAL A 597 -0.34 -7.17 5.90
C VAL A 597 0.26 -8.51 5.52
N VAL A 598 1.22 -8.52 4.59
CA VAL A 598 1.84 -9.77 4.11
C VAL A 598 2.62 -10.47 5.22
N TYR A 599 3.31 -9.71 6.03
CA TYR A 599 4.13 -10.28 7.11
C TYR A 599 3.47 -10.16 8.50
N GLY A 600 2.43 -9.35 8.65
CA GLY A 600 1.52 -9.26 9.80
C GLY A 600 2.09 -8.68 11.06
#